data_f1c110d14efc555a123f780506b0dbe7
#
_entry.id   f1c110d14efc555a123f780506b0dbe7
#
_cell.length_a   1.000
_cell.length_b   1.000
_cell.length_c   1.000
_cell.angle_alpha   90.00
_cell.angle_beta   90.00
_cell.angle_gamma   90.00
#
_symmetry.space_group_name_H-M   'P 1'
#
loop_
_entity.id
_entity.type
_entity.pdbx_description
1 polymer ?
#
loop_
_entity_poly.entity_id
_entity_poly.type
_entity_poly.pdbx_seq_one_letter_code
_entity_poly.pdbx_strand_id
1 'polypeptide(L)'
;MIAITEIEAAAERIAGHVVRTPTVPSPGLSALLGVPVTAKLELLQRTGSFKARGATAKLLSLTGAERAAGVVAVSGGNHGIAVAVMAAALHVKATVVMPRTAPARSVEIAEEAGAVVRLTDGMDSAFALVTRLREEGLTLVHPFDDPVVIAGQGTVGLEFAEDASDLTDVLVSIGGGGLIAGVAAALRALRPGVRVWGVETEGAEAMSRALAAGGPLAVPLSSVVTTLSAPSVSQLTYDHVAELVNEVLVVPDREAVRGSLALAEHAKVWTEPGGGGGGARAPRGGGGGGGDAPLARAVLGGDPTREGKA
;
A
#
# COMPACT_ATOMS: atom_id res chain seq x y z
N MET A 1 14.55 -12.06 1.89
CA MET A 1 14.19 -10.61 1.83
C MET A 1 14.58 -10.04 0.48
N ILE A 2 13.86 -9.05 -0.02
CA ILE A 2 14.18 -8.37 -1.29
C ILE A 2 15.43 -7.52 -1.09
N ALA A 3 16.43 -7.68 -1.98
CA ALA A 3 17.65 -6.90 -1.97
C ALA A 3 17.46 -5.55 -2.69
N ILE A 4 18.29 -4.55 -2.35
CA ILE A 4 18.24 -3.24 -3.01
C ILE A 4 18.48 -3.35 -4.52
N THR A 5 19.34 -4.26 -4.95
CA THR A 5 19.61 -4.50 -6.38
C THR A 5 18.39 -5.01 -7.15
N GLU A 6 17.47 -5.74 -6.49
CA GLU A 6 16.20 -6.16 -7.10
C GLU A 6 15.24 -4.96 -7.26
N ILE A 7 15.26 -4.03 -6.30
CA ILE A 7 14.46 -2.79 -6.37
C ILE A 7 15.00 -1.85 -7.44
N GLU A 8 16.32 -1.69 -7.54
CA GLU A 8 16.98 -0.91 -8.58
C GLU A 8 16.69 -1.49 -9.98
N ALA A 9 16.82 -2.81 -10.14
CA ALA A 9 16.44 -3.48 -11.38
C ALA A 9 14.94 -3.36 -11.71
N ALA A 10 14.08 -3.32 -10.68
CA ALA A 10 12.66 -3.05 -10.88
C ALA A 10 12.43 -1.59 -11.32
N ALA A 11 13.14 -0.61 -10.74
CA ALA A 11 13.07 0.80 -11.12
C ALA A 11 13.47 1.00 -12.59
N GLU A 12 14.57 0.40 -13.02
CA GLU A 12 15.01 0.42 -14.42
C GLU A 12 13.96 -0.21 -15.35
N ARG A 13 13.42 -1.37 -14.94
CA ARG A 13 12.41 -2.10 -15.73
C ARG A 13 11.13 -1.30 -15.93
N ILE A 14 10.64 -0.61 -14.90
CA ILE A 14 9.36 0.14 -14.98
C ILE A 14 9.55 1.58 -15.49
N ALA A 15 10.76 2.02 -15.74
CA ALA A 15 11.05 3.38 -16.22
C ALA A 15 10.26 3.68 -17.50
N GLY A 16 9.65 4.87 -17.58
CA GLY A 16 8.79 5.29 -18.70
C GLY A 16 7.38 4.67 -18.70
N HIS A 17 7.13 3.61 -17.92
CA HIS A 17 5.81 2.98 -17.81
C HIS A 17 5.01 3.48 -16.60
N VAL A 18 5.67 3.99 -15.60
CA VAL A 18 5.06 4.58 -14.39
C VAL A 18 5.52 6.02 -14.22
N VAL A 19 4.84 6.75 -13.35
CA VAL A 19 5.22 8.13 -13.01
C VAL A 19 6.20 8.09 -11.83
N ARG A 20 7.33 8.83 -11.92
CA ARG A 20 8.06 9.23 -10.74
C ARG A 20 7.21 10.28 -10.02
N THR A 21 6.52 9.87 -8.97
CA THR A 21 5.54 10.73 -8.31
C THR A 21 6.22 11.83 -7.50
N PRO A 22 5.59 13.00 -7.35
CA PRO A 22 6.17 14.07 -6.56
C PRO A 22 6.40 13.68 -5.10
N THR A 23 7.52 14.13 -4.55
CA THR A 23 7.83 14.16 -3.13
C THR A 23 7.81 15.62 -2.70
N VAL A 24 6.85 16.02 -1.86
CA VAL A 24 6.60 17.43 -1.56
C VAL A 24 6.57 17.70 -0.07
N PRO A 25 7.29 18.75 0.41
CA PRO A 25 7.08 19.26 1.76
C PRO A 25 5.64 19.73 1.92
N SER A 26 5.04 19.49 3.08
CA SER A 26 3.68 19.93 3.41
C SER A 26 3.69 20.90 4.58
N PRO A 27 3.77 22.23 4.34
CA PRO A 27 3.76 23.23 5.41
C PRO A 27 2.52 23.17 6.30
N GLY A 28 1.35 22.89 5.69
CA GLY A 28 0.10 22.78 6.44
C GLY A 28 0.08 21.58 7.39
N LEU A 29 0.52 20.40 6.95
CA LEU A 29 0.67 19.24 7.84
C LEU A 29 1.79 19.46 8.86
N SER A 30 2.88 20.11 8.46
CA SER A 30 3.98 20.43 9.38
C SER A 30 3.50 21.35 10.51
N ALA A 31 2.68 22.35 10.20
CA ALA A 31 2.09 23.23 11.21
C ALA A 31 1.10 22.48 12.11
N LEU A 32 0.28 21.60 11.54
CA LEU A 32 -0.68 20.78 12.29
C LEU A 32 0.03 19.83 13.27
N LEU A 33 1.13 19.20 12.83
CA LEU A 33 1.83 18.16 13.59
C LEU A 33 2.97 18.68 14.46
N GLY A 34 3.43 19.91 14.22
CA GLY A 34 4.56 20.51 14.94
C GLY A 34 5.93 19.91 14.58
N VAL A 35 6.00 19.18 13.45
CA VAL A 35 7.23 18.57 12.92
C VAL A 35 7.26 18.70 11.39
N PRO A 36 8.44 18.77 10.75
CA PRO A 36 8.52 18.76 9.29
C PRO A 36 7.85 17.51 8.70
N VAL A 37 6.98 17.72 7.72
CA VAL A 37 6.29 16.64 7.01
C VAL A 37 6.53 16.75 5.52
N THR A 38 6.93 15.64 4.93
CA THR A 38 7.07 15.48 3.48
C THR A 38 6.19 14.32 3.01
N ALA A 39 5.44 14.52 1.93
CA ALA A 39 4.52 13.54 1.39
C ALA A 39 5.00 13.00 0.04
N LYS A 40 5.02 11.67 -0.12
CA LYS A 40 5.17 10.96 -1.39
C LYS A 40 3.80 10.71 -2.00
N LEU A 41 3.49 11.33 -3.14
CA LEU A 41 2.14 11.45 -3.67
C LEU A 41 1.78 10.31 -4.66
N GLU A 42 1.68 9.07 -4.18
CA GLU A 42 1.33 7.91 -5.01
C GLU A 42 -0.11 7.96 -5.56
N LEU A 43 -0.96 8.84 -5.07
CA LEU A 43 -2.27 9.13 -5.65
C LEU A 43 -2.17 9.76 -7.07
N LEU A 44 -1.00 10.30 -7.43
CA LEU A 44 -0.72 10.84 -8.77
C LEU A 44 -0.11 9.81 -9.73
N GLN A 45 0.00 8.56 -9.32
CA GLN A 45 0.41 7.48 -10.18
C GLN A 45 -0.64 7.20 -11.26
N ARG A 46 -0.26 6.56 -12.39
CA ARG A 46 -1.12 6.29 -13.56
C ARG A 46 -2.49 5.69 -13.23
N THR A 47 -2.59 4.89 -12.17
CA THR A 47 -3.85 4.25 -11.75
C THR A 47 -4.37 4.80 -10.42
N GLY A 48 -3.91 5.98 -10.00
CA GLY A 48 -4.30 6.60 -8.74
C GLY A 48 -3.71 5.95 -7.50
N SER A 49 -2.79 4.99 -7.62
CA SER A 49 -2.14 4.32 -6.49
C SER A 49 -0.79 3.71 -6.87
N PHE A 50 0.03 3.45 -5.86
CA PHE A 50 1.32 2.77 -5.98
C PHE A 50 1.25 1.40 -6.68
N LYS A 51 0.07 0.78 -6.72
CA LYS A 51 -0.12 -0.58 -7.28
C LYS A 51 0.32 -0.69 -8.74
N ALA A 52 0.30 0.40 -9.50
CA ALA A 52 0.82 0.41 -10.87
C ALA A 52 2.29 -0.02 -10.95
N ARG A 53 3.12 0.31 -9.96
CA ARG A 53 4.56 0.00 -9.94
C ARG A 53 4.81 -1.52 -9.92
N GLY A 54 4.28 -2.21 -8.92
CA GLY A 54 4.44 -3.66 -8.80
C GLY A 54 3.73 -4.43 -9.90
N ALA A 55 2.53 -3.99 -10.32
CA ALA A 55 1.84 -4.59 -11.47
C ALA A 55 2.70 -4.48 -12.74
N THR A 56 3.25 -3.31 -13.04
CA THR A 56 4.13 -3.10 -14.19
C THR A 56 5.40 -3.94 -14.11
N ALA A 57 6.06 -3.97 -12.93
CA ALA A 57 7.26 -4.79 -12.74
C ALA A 57 6.99 -6.26 -13.05
N LYS A 58 5.87 -6.80 -12.56
CA LYS A 58 5.46 -8.19 -12.83
C LYS A 58 5.12 -8.42 -14.29
N LEU A 59 4.33 -7.54 -14.91
CA LEU A 59 3.95 -7.67 -16.33
C LEU A 59 5.16 -7.63 -17.26
N LEU A 60 6.16 -6.80 -16.97
CA LEU A 60 7.40 -6.71 -17.74
C LEU A 60 8.35 -7.87 -17.47
N SER A 61 8.19 -8.61 -16.37
CA SER A 61 8.99 -9.82 -16.06
C SER A 61 8.47 -11.08 -16.72
N LEU A 62 7.30 -11.06 -17.35
CA LEU A 62 6.68 -12.21 -17.99
C LEU A 62 7.53 -12.72 -19.16
N THR A 63 7.66 -14.02 -19.25
CA THR A 63 8.17 -14.70 -20.44
C THR A 63 7.25 -14.50 -21.64
N GLY A 64 7.74 -14.76 -22.86
CA GLY A 64 6.90 -14.68 -24.06
C GLY A 64 5.67 -15.61 -24.00
N ALA A 65 5.81 -16.80 -23.42
CA ALA A 65 4.71 -17.74 -23.25
C ALA A 65 3.66 -17.23 -22.24
N GLU A 66 4.09 -16.75 -21.07
CA GLU A 66 3.20 -16.17 -20.07
C GLU A 66 2.47 -14.93 -20.60
N ARG A 67 3.18 -14.07 -21.33
CA ARG A 67 2.60 -12.88 -21.97
C ARG A 67 1.52 -13.26 -22.99
N ALA A 68 1.76 -14.31 -23.78
CA ALA A 68 0.80 -14.80 -24.77
C ALA A 68 -0.45 -15.42 -24.13
N ALA A 69 -0.27 -16.18 -23.04
CA ALA A 69 -1.35 -16.76 -22.26
C ALA A 69 -2.17 -15.68 -21.54
N GLY A 70 -1.54 -14.64 -21.04
CA GLY A 70 -2.16 -13.55 -20.30
C GLY A 70 -2.05 -13.72 -18.78
N VAL A 71 -2.63 -12.76 -18.05
CA VAL A 71 -2.53 -12.70 -16.60
C VAL A 71 -3.89 -12.74 -15.92
N VAL A 72 -3.90 -13.13 -14.65
CA VAL A 72 -5.07 -13.05 -13.78
C VAL A 72 -4.70 -12.32 -12.48
N ALA A 73 -5.63 -11.51 -11.97
CA ALA A 73 -5.55 -10.90 -10.65
C ALA A 73 -6.87 -11.08 -9.90
N VAL A 74 -6.80 -11.11 -8.57
CA VAL A 74 -7.97 -11.08 -7.69
C VAL A 74 -7.93 -9.81 -6.85
N SER A 75 -8.85 -8.88 -7.13
CA SER A 75 -8.99 -7.65 -6.35
C SER A 75 -10.16 -6.81 -6.87
N GLY A 76 -11.04 -6.38 -5.98
CA GLY A 76 -12.10 -5.40 -6.28
C GLY A 76 -11.67 -3.93 -6.17
N GLY A 77 -10.38 -3.62 -5.99
CA GLY A 77 -9.87 -2.27 -5.78
C GLY A 77 -8.60 -1.97 -6.57
N ASN A 78 -7.73 -1.14 -5.99
CA ASN A 78 -6.54 -0.58 -6.64
C ASN A 78 -5.65 -1.58 -7.37
N HIS A 79 -5.50 -2.80 -6.84
CA HIS A 79 -4.66 -3.81 -7.51
C HIS A 79 -5.30 -4.32 -8.80
N GLY A 80 -6.61 -4.61 -8.78
CA GLY A 80 -7.34 -5.03 -9.98
C GLY A 80 -7.29 -3.96 -11.08
N ILE A 81 -7.53 -2.71 -10.71
CA ILE A 81 -7.41 -1.55 -11.61
C ILE A 81 -5.99 -1.47 -12.19
N ALA A 82 -4.96 -1.56 -11.33
CA ALA A 82 -3.57 -1.45 -11.77
C ALA A 82 -3.20 -2.57 -12.76
N VAL A 83 -3.60 -3.82 -12.48
CA VAL A 83 -3.34 -4.93 -13.40
C VAL A 83 -4.06 -4.73 -14.73
N ALA A 84 -5.34 -4.35 -14.72
CA ALA A 84 -6.10 -4.10 -15.96
C ALA A 84 -5.47 -3.01 -16.83
N VAL A 85 -5.25 -1.83 -16.24
CA VAL A 85 -4.74 -0.65 -16.97
C VAL A 85 -3.31 -0.85 -17.46
N MET A 86 -2.43 -1.41 -16.62
CA MET A 86 -1.03 -1.59 -16.99
C MET A 86 -0.85 -2.76 -17.96
N ALA A 87 -1.69 -3.81 -17.87
CA ALA A 87 -1.69 -4.89 -18.85
C ALA A 87 -2.12 -4.37 -20.25
N ALA A 88 -3.17 -3.54 -20.32
CA ALA A 88 -3.57 -2.89 -21.55
C ALA A 88 -2.45 -2.05 -22.17
N ALA A 89 -1.79 -1.22 -21.35
CA ALA A 89 -0.68 -0.38 -21.81
C ALA A 89 0.53 -1.19 -22.32
N LEU A 90 0.68 -2.44 -21.84
CA LEU A 90 1.74 -3.36 -22.23
C LEU A 90 1.29 -4.43 -23.23
N HIS A 91 0.07 -4.32 -23.76
CA HIS A 91 -0.52 -5.28 -24.69
C HIS A 91 -0.53 -6.72 -24.18
N VAL A 92 -0.83 -6.90 -22.89
CA VAL A 92 -1.03 -8.20 -22.21
C VAL A 92 -2.52 -8.39 -21.94
N LYS A 93 -3.06 -9.56 -22.23
CA LYS A 93 -4.45 -9.91 -21.88
C LYS A 93 -4.56 -10.04 -20.36
N ALA A 94 -5.56 -9.40 -19.75
CA ALA A 94 -5.81 -9.49 -18.32
C ALA A 94 -7.21 -9.99 -18.01
N THR A 95 -7.32 -10.89 -17.04
CA THR A 95 -8.57 -11.26 -16.38
C THR A 95 -8.52 -10.75 -14.94
N VAL A 96 -9.51 -10.00 -14.51
CA VAL A 96 -9.61 -9.51 -13.13
C VAL A 96 -10.82 -10.14 -12.47
N VAL A 97 -10.58 -10.91 -11.42
CA VAL A 97 -11.63 -11.54 -10.62
C VAL A 97 -11.97 -10.61 -9.46
N MET A 98 -13.22 -10.21 -9.36
CA MET A 98 -13.72 -9.28 -8.35
C MET A 98 -14.93 -9.86 -7.60
N PRO A 99 -15.10 -9.63 -6.29
CA PRO A 99 -16.35 -9.92 -5.63
C PRO A 99 -17.46 -8.98 -6.18
N ARG A 100 -18.71 -9.41 -6.20
CA ARG A 100 -19.86 -8.57 -6.62
C ARG A 100 -20.04 -7.32 -5.76
N THR A 101 -19.44 -7.30 -4.57
CA THR A 101 -19.40 -6.14 -3.67
C THR A 101 -18.33 -5.13 -4.05
N ALA A 102 -17.52 -5.38 -5.09
CA ALA A 102 -16.53 -4.42 -5.56
C ALA A 102 -17.22 -3.11 -5.99
N PRO A 103 -16.58 -1.94 -5.78
CA PRO A 103 -17.12 -0.68 -6.25
C PRO A 103 -17.38 -0.71 -7.76
N ALA A 104 -18.56 -0.28 -8.19
CA ALA A 104 -18.92 -0.27 -9.61
C ALA A 104 -17.86 0.44 -10.48
N ARG A 105 -17.31 1.56 -9.97
CA ARG A 105 -16.26 2.29 -10.67
C ARG A 105 -14.97 1.47 -10.89
N SER A 106 -14.63 0.57 -9.97
CA SER A 106 -13.47 -0.33 -10.16
C SER A 106 -13.71 -1.34 -11.28
N VAL A 107 -14.95 -1.84 -11.39
CA VAL A 107 -15.37 -2.74 -12.47
C VAL A 107 -15.30 -2.01 -13.82
N GLU A 108 -15.92 -0.83 -13.89
CA GLU A 108 -15.94 0.02 -15.10
C GLU A 108 -14.52 0.32 -15.60
N ILE A 109 -13.62 0.78 -14.71
CA ILE A 109 -12.23 1.11 -15.10
C ILE A 109 -11.51 -0.13 -15.65
N ALA A 110 -11.71 -1.31 -15.06
CA ALA A 110 -11.07 -2.53 -15.53
C ALA A 110 -11.62 -2.95 -16.91
N GLU A 111 -12.94 -2.83 -17.14
CA GLU A 111 -13.58 -3.12 -18.42
C GLU A 111 -13.21 -2.08 -19.48
N GLU A 112 -13.22 -0.78 -19.17
CA GLU A 112 -12.75 0.30 -20.04
C GLU A 112 -11.29 0.09 -20.50
N ALA A 113 -10.44 -0.48 -19.62
CA ALA A 113 -9.08 -0.87 -19.96
C ALA A 113 -9.01 -2.15 -20.84
N GLY A 114 -10.13 -2.79 -21.13
CA GLY A 114 -10.18 -4.01 -21.95
C GLY A 114 -9.88 -5.30 -21.20
N ALA A 115 -9.85 -5.30 -19.87
CA ALA A 115 -9.71 -6.52 -19.08
C ALA A 115 -11.03 -7.33 -19.07
N VAL A 116 -10.90 -8.65 -19.01
CA VAL A 116 -12.05 -9.53 -18.77
C VAL A 116 -12.37 -9.53 -17.28
N VAL A 117 -13.46 -8.88 -16.88
CA VAL A 117 -13.90 -8.88 -15.48
C VAL A 117 -14.76 -10.12 -15.19
N ARG A 118 -14.47 -10.83 -14.12
CA ARG A 118 -15.21 -11.97 -13.62
C ARG A 118 -15.71 -11.68 -12.21
N LEU A 119 -17.02 -11.48 -12.07
CA LEU A 119 -17.66 -11.24 -10.78
C LEU A 119 -18.01 -12.56 -10.08
N THR A 120 -17.70 -12.63 -8.77
CA THR A 120 -17.96 -13.80 -7.91
C THR A 120 -18.75 -13.39 -6.67
N ASP A 121 -19.43 -14.36 -6.04
CA ASP A 121 -20.31 -14.10 -4.89
C ASP A 121 -19.53 -13.84 -3.58
N GLY A 122 -18.20 -14.05 -3.59
CA GLY A 122 -17.32 -13.79 -2.44
C GLY A 122 -15.86 -14.10 -2.76
N MET A 123 -14.99 -13.90 -1.77
CA MET A 123 -13.55 -14.10 -1.95
C MET A 123 -13.18 -15.58 -2.12
N ASP A 124 -13.85 -16.52 -1.47
CA ASP A 124 -13.57 -17.95 -1.61
C ASP A 124 -13.81 -18.42 -3.06
N SER A 125 -14.94 -18.03 -3.66
CA SER A 125 -15.23 -18.30 -5.06
C SER A 125 -14.29 -17.55 -6.01
N ALA A 126 -13.81 -16.36 -5.62
CA ALA A 126 -12.81 -15.64 -6.39
C ALA A 126 -11.47 -16.39 -6.41
N PHE A 127 -10.99 -16.85 -5.27
CA PHE A 127 -9.75 -17.65 -5.18
C PHE A 127 -9.86 -18.98 -5.92
N ALA A 128 -10.99 -19.68 -5.80
CA ALA A 128 -11.23 -20.92 -6.55
C ALA A 128 -11.21 -20.69 -8.06
N LEU A 129 -11.79 -19.58 -8.55
CA LEU A 129 -11.75 -19.22 -9.97
C LEU A 129 -10.32 -18.89 -10.43
N VAL A 130 -9.58 -18.10 -9.63
CA VAL A 130 -8.18 -17.77 -9.95
C VAL A 130 -7.32 -19.04 -10.03
N THR A 131 -7.52 -20.01 -9.13
CA THR A 131 -6.80 -21.29 -9.16
C THR A 131 -7.03 -22.00 -10.49
N ARG A 132 -8.27 -22.12 -10.95
CA ARG A 132 -8.60 -22.72 -12.26
C ARG A 132 -7.98 -21.97 -13.43
N LEU A 133 -8.06 -20.63 -13.43
CA LEU A 133 -7.48 -19.83 -14.51
C LEU A 133 -5.95 -19.97 -14.59
N ARG A 134 -5.29 -20.19 -13.44
CA ARG A 134 -3.86 -20.52 -13.41
C ARG A 134 -3.56 -21.91 -13.99
N GLU A 135 -4.41 -22.89 -13.70
CA GLU A 135 -4.32 -24.23 -14.29
C GLU A 135 -4.56 -24.20 -15.82
N GLU A 136 -5.36 -23.24 -16.31
CA GLU A 136 -5.56 -22.94 -17.73
C GLU A 136 -4.38 -22.17 -18.35
N GLY A 137 -3.34 -21.83 -17.58
CA GLY A 137 -2.09 -21.21 -18.03
C GLY A 137 -1.94 -19.72 -17.80
N LEU A 138 -2.91 -19.03 -17.18
CA LEU A 138 -2.76 -17.61 -16.86
C LEU A 138 -1.78 -17.40 -15.72
N THR A 139 -0.94 -16.37 -15.82
CA THR A 139 0.00 -16.00 -14.76
C THR A 139 -0.69 -15.12 -13.71
N LEU A 140 -0.62 -15.52 -12.45
CA LEU A 140 -1.14 -14.71 -11.35
C LEU A 140 -0.25 -13.49 -11.13
N VAL A 141 -0.87 -12.30 -11.09
CA VAL A 141 -0.26 -11.08 -10.55
C VAL A 141 -0.80 -10.89 -9.13
N HIS A 142 -0.03 -11.38 -8.14
CA HIS A 142 -0.45 -11.33 -6.74
C HIS A 142 -0.29 -9.91 -6.16
N PRO A 143 -1.22 -9.39 -5.32
CA PRO A 143 -1.19 -8.01 -4.84
C PRO A 143 -0.03 -7.68 -3.88
N PHE A 144 0.61 -8.68 -3.25
CA PHE A 144 1.68 -8.49 -2.26
C PHE A 144 2.57 -9.72 -2.02
N ASP A 145 2.15 -10.95 -2.39
CA ASP A 145 2.94 -12.18 -2.20
C ASP A 145 3.67 -12.56 -3.50
N ASP A 146 4.52 -11.68 -3.95
CA ASP A 146 5.35 -11.87 -5.15
C ASP A 146 6.59 -10.98 -5.03
N PRO A 147 7.81 -11.53 -5.06
CA PRO A 147 9.04 -10.76 -4.90
C PRO A 147 9.20 -9.67 -5.97
N VAL A 148 8.78 -9.92 -7.21
CA VAL A 148 8.85 -8.92 -8.28
C VAL A 148 7.88 -7.77 -8.04
N VAL A 149 6.67 -8.08 -7.53
CA VAL A 149 5.70 -7.05 -7.15
C VAL A 149 6.24 -6.22 -5.99
N ILE A 150 6.80 -6.85 -4.95
CA ILE A 150 7.38 -6.13 -3.80
C ILE A 150 8.55 -5.25 -4.25
N ALA A 151 9.44 -5.75 -5.10
CA ALA A 151 10.54 -4.94 -5.65
C ALA A 151 10.02 -3.72 -6.42
N GLY A 152 8.97 -3.90 -7.24
CA GLY A 152 8.29 -2.78 -7.90
C GLY A 152 7.71 -1.75 -6.93
N GLN A 153 7.10 -2.18 -5.82
CA GLN A 153 6.62 -1.27 -4.77
C GLN A 153 7.77 -0.59 -4.03
N GLY A 154 8.90 -1.27 -3.88
CA GLY A 154 10.12 -0.73 -3.26
C GLY A 154 10.69 0.50 -3.98
N THR A 155 10.36 0.70 -5.27
CA THR A 155 10.75 1.89 -6.01
C THR A 155 10.17 3.18 -5.43
N VAL A 156 9.07 3.11 -4.65
CA VAL A 156 8.56 4.24 -3.85
C VAL A 156 9.59 4.66 -2.80
N GLY A 157 10.15 3.68 -2.09
CA GLY A 157 11.18 3.91 -1.08
C GLY A 157 12.50 4.40 -1.69
N LEU A 158 12.89 3.88 -2.87
CA LEU A 158 14.05 4.34 -3.61
C LEU A 158 13.92 5.82 -3.95
N GLU A 159 12.84 6.22 -4.62
CA GLU A 159 12.57 7.61 -4.96
C GLU A 159 12.48 8.52 -3.71
N PHE A 160 11.84 8.03 -2.63
CA PHE A 160 11.69 8.80 -1.41
C PHE A 160 13.04 9.04 -0.71
N ALA A 161 13.94 8.03 -0.70
CA ALA A 161 15.29 8.17 -0.17
C ALA A 161 16.14 9.17 -0.95
N GLU A 162 15.94 9.27 -2.27
CA GLU A 162 16.64 10.23 -3.14
C GLU A 162 16.11 11.66 -2.98
N ASP A 163 14.77 11.81 -2.91
CA ASP A 163 14.10 13.10 -2.94
C ASP A 163 14.11 13.83 -1.59
N ALA A 164 14.19 13.10 -0.47
CA ALA A 164 14.13 13.66 0.88
C ALA A 164 15.34 13.18 1.72
N SER A 165 16.37 14.03 1.78
CA SER A 165 17.64 13.68 2.44
C SER A 165 17.61 13.72 3.96
N ASP A 166 16.62 14.40 4.54
CA ASP A 166 16.46 14.69 5.98
C ASP A 166 15.41 13.79 6.66
N LEU A 167 14.98 12.71 6.00
CA LEU A 167 14.05 11.74 6.57
C LEU A 167 14.60 11.10 7.85
N THR A 168 13.79 11.10 8.91
CA THR A 168 14.05 10.36 10.14
C THR A 168 13.05 9.23 10.36
N ASP A 169 11.83 9.44 9.87
CA ASP A 169 10.70 8.54 10.07
C ASP A 169 9.85 8.47 8.79
N VAL A 170 9.41 7.29 8.43
CA VAL A 170 8.51 7.06 7.28
C VAL A 170 7.33 6.22 7.73
N LEU A 171 6.12 6.72 7.48
CA LEU A 171 4.88 6.02 7.78
C LEU A 171 4.31 5.40 6.50
N VAL A 172 3.94 4.14 6.57
CA VAL A 172 3.40 3.39 5.43
C VAL A 172 2.15 2.63 5.87
N SER A 173 1.04 2.84 5.18
CA SER A 173 -0.19 2.05 5.40
C SER A 173 0.00 0.60 4.98
N ILE A 174 -0.52 -0.34 5.77
CA ILE A 174 -0.44 -1.78 5.55
C ILE A 174 -1.82 -2.36 5.26
N GLY A 175 -1.90 -3.10 4.15
CA GLY A 175 -2.90 -4.14 3.94
C GLY A 175 -2.19 -5.49 3.96
N GLY A 176 -1.91 -6.09 2.79
CA GLY A 176 -1.12 -7.34 2.71
C GLY A 176 0.40 -7.18 2.91
N GLY A 177 0.90 -5.97 3.12
CA GLY A 177 2.31 -5.70 3.46
C GLY A 177 3.27 -5.48 2.29
N GLY A 178 2.83 -5.60 1.02
CA GLY A 178 3.76 -5.52 -0.12
C GLY A 178 4.42 -4.15 -0.31
N LEU A 179 3.72 -3.04 -0.02
CA LEU A 179 4.30 -1.70 -0.11
C LEU A 179 5.36 -1.49 0.97
N ILE A 180 5.00 -1.73 2.23
CA ILE A 180 5.91 -1.50 3.35
C ILE A 180 7.13 -2.42 3.29
N ALA A 181 6.98 -3.67 2.84
CA ALA A 181 8.09 -4.59 2.63
C ALA A 181 9.11 -4.02 1.65
N GLY A 182 8.66 -3.53 0.48
CA GLY A 182 9.53 -2.92 -0.51
C GLY A 182 10.15 -1.61 -0.04
N VAL A 183 9.35 -0.70 0.54
CA VAL A 183 9.81 0.60 1.06
C VAL A 183 10.84 0.40 2.18
N ALA A 184 10.56 -0.49 3.14
CA ALA A 184 11.49 -0.77 4.25
C ALA A 184 12.81 -1.38 3.75
N ALA A 185 12.76 -2.28 2.77
CA ALA A 185 13.97 -2.85 2.16
C ALA A 185 14.84 -1.77 1.49
N ALA A 186 14.22 -0.88 0.71
CA ALA A 186 14.92 0.24 0.08
C ALA A 186 15.55 1.20 1.11
N LEU A 187 14.77 1.63 2.11
CA LEU A 187 15.24 2.56 3.13
C LEU A 187 16.30 1.95 4.02
N ARG A 188 16.19 0.66 4.39
CA ARG A 188 17.22 -0.03 5.16
C ARG A 188 18.58 -0.01 4.46
N ALA A 189 18.58 -0.18 3.15
CA ALA A 189 19.82 -0.18 2.37
C ALA A 189 20.40 1.23 2.15
N LEU A 190 19.54 2.21 1.84
CA LEU A 190 19.97 3.55 1.42
C LEU A 190 20.05 4.55 2.58
N ARG A 191 19.24 4.39 3.60
CA ARG A 191 19.06 5.29 4.74
C ARG A 191 18.90 4.49 6.04
N PRO A 192 19.92 3.74 6.50
CA PRO A 192 19.79 2.77 7.61
C PRO A 192 19.39 3.42 8.96
N GLY A 193 19.50 4.74 9.10
CA GLY A 193 19.04 5.48 10.28
C GLY A 193 17.56 5.87 10.25
N VAL A 194 16.87 5.70 9.12
CA VAL A 194 15.44 6.04 9.00
C VAL A 194 14.60 4.93 9.65
N ARG A 195 13.66 5.33 10.49
CA ARG A 195 12.68 4.42 11.09
C ARG A 195 11.48 4.27 10.19
N VAL A 196 11.02 3.04 10.00
CA VAL A 196 9.82 2.74 9.22
C VAL A 196 8.71 2.29 10.16
N TRP A 197 7.54 2.88 10.02
CA TRP A 197 6.35 2.62 10.82
C TRP A 197 5.23 2.13 9.91
N GLY A 198 4.61 1.02 10.30
CA GLY A 198 3.41 0.52 9.64
C GLY A 198 2.14 1.09 10.25
N VAL A 199 1.08 1.26 9.46
CA VAL A 199 -0.23 1.67 9.96
C VAL A 199 -1.30 0.76 9.38
N GLU A 200 -2.07 0.13 10.25
CA GLU A 200 -3.25 -0.67 9.94
C GLU A 200 -4.50 -0.05 10.58
N THR A 201 -5.68 -0.52 10.19
CA THR A 201 -6.93 -0.12 10.83
C THR A 201 -7.53 -1.25 11.65
N GLU A 202 -8.22 -0.92 12.74
CA GLU A 202 -9.01 -1.89 13.52
C GLU A 202 -9.96 -2.66 12.60
N GLY A 203 -10.00 -3.98 12.74
CA GLY A 203 -10.77 -4.86 11.85
C GLY A 203 -10.10 -5.17 10.50
N ALA A 204 -8.84 -4.72 10.29
CA ALA A 204 -7.99 -5.09 9.16
C ALA A 204 -6.51 -5.16 9.58
N GLU A 205 -6.24 -5.55 10.82
CA GLU A 205 -4.91 -5.57 11.45
C GLU A 205 -4.17 -6.92 11.26
N ALA A 206 -4.11 -7.43 10.04
CA ALA A 206 -3.54 -8.74 9.75
C ALA A 206 -2.03 -8.84 10.07
N MET A 207 -1.26 -7.78 9.82
CA MET A 207 0.17 -7.76 10.10
C MET A 207 0.46 -7.68 11.61
N SER A 208 -0.24 -6.81 12.33
CA SER A 208 -0.09 -6.70 13.79
C SER A 208 -0.39 -8.03 14.49
N ARG A 209 -1.46 -8.72 14.06
CA ARG A 209 -1.80 -10.04 14.59
C ARG A 209 -0.78 -11.11 14.21
N ALA A 210 -0.26 -11.07 12.98
CA ALA A 210 0.81 -11.96 12.54
C ALA A 210 2.09 -11.78 13.38
N LEU A 211 2.49 -10.54 13.64
CA LEU A 211 3.65 -10.23 14.49
C LEU A 211 3.46 -10.74 15.93
N ALA A 212 2.27 -10.56 16.49
CA ALA A 212 1.95 -11.05 17.83
C ALA A 212 1.91 -12.58 17.92
N ALA A 213 1.52 -13.26 16.84
CA ALA A 213 1.43 -14.72 16.77
C ALA A 213 2.73 -15.41 16.35
N GLY A 214 3.74 -14.65 15.87
CA GLY A 214 4.99 -15.20 15.35
C GLY A 214 4.90 -15.75 13.93
N GLY A 215 3.87 -15.41 13.16
CA GLY A 215 3.69 -15.82 11.76
C GLY A 215 2.32 -15.45 11.19
N PRO A 216 2.15 -15.57 9.86
CA PRO A 216 0.90 -15.28 9.19
C PRO A 216 -0.29 -16.11 9.70
N LEU A 217 -1.43 -15.45 9.84
CA LEU A 217 -2.71 -16.09 10.18
C LEU A 217 -3.87 -15.36 9.50
N ALA A 218 -5.00 -16.05 9.36
CA ALA A 218 -6.22 -15.45 8.85
C ALA A 218 -6.91 -14.63 9.95
N VAL A 219 -7.40 -13.45 9.58
CA VAL A 219 -8.14 -12.55 10.46
C VAL A 219 -9.53 -12.25 9.89
N PRO A 220 -10.55 -12.10 10.74
CA PRO A 220 -11.84 -11.60 10.29
C PRO A 220 -11.70 -10.13 9.88
N LEU A 221 -12.39 -9.77 8.79
CA LEU A 221 -12.37 -8.40 8.27
C LEU A 221 -13.67 -7.68 8.68
N SER A 222 -13.54 -6.51 9.30
CA SER A 222 -14.66 -5.66 9.69
C SER A 222 -14.42 -4.16 9.48
N SER A 223 -13.19 -3.76 9.09
CA SER A 223 -12.86 -2.37 8.77
C SER A 223 -13.63 -1.87 7.55
N VAL A 224 -14.10 -0.62 7.59
CA VAL A 224 -14.69 0.08 6.43
C VAL A 224 -13.61 0.59 5.46
N VAL A 225 -12.33 0.54 5.85
CA VAL A 225 -11.19 0.90 5.00
C VAL A 225 -10.80 -0.31 4.14
N THR A 226 -11.64 -0.63 3.17
CA THR A 226 -11.53 -1.85 2.35
C THR A 226 -10.22 -1.96 1.56
N THR A 227 -9.56 -0.86 1.28
CA THR A 227 -8.28 -0.84 0.55
C THR A 227 -7.09 -1.33 1.37
N LEU A 228 -7.22 -1.40 2.71
CA LEU A 228 -6.28 -2.04 3.62
C LEU A 228 -6.72 -3.44 4.07
N SER A 229 -7.93 -3.88 3.70
CA SER A 229 -8.52 -5.13 4.18
C SER A 229 -7.92 -6.34 3.45
N ALA A 230 -6.86 -6.91 4.00
CA ALA A 230 -6.30 -8.20 3.61
C ALA A 230 -6.65 -9.25 4.68
N PRO A 231 -7.21 -10.44 4.30
CA PRO A 231 -7.59 -11.46 5.27
C PRO A 231 -6.39 -12.14 5.94
N SER A 232 -5.21 -12.01 5.38
CA SER A 232 -3.93 -12.46 5.93
C SER A 232 -2.79 -11.72 5.24
N VAL A 233 -1.62 -11.72 5.87
CA VAL A 233 -0.35 -11.38 5.21
C VAL A 233 0.30 -12.66 4.68
N SER A 234 1.32 -12.54 3.81
CA SER A 234 2.13 -13.68 3.38
C SER A 234 3.36 -13.85 4.29
N GLN A 235 3.98 -15.05 4.25
CA GLN A 235 5.26 -15.25 4.93
C GLN A 235 6.29 -14.26 4.44
N LEU A 236 6.33 -14.02 3.12
CA LEU A 236 7.26 -13.09 2.50
C LEU A 236 7.13 -11.65 3.06
N THR A 237 5.92 -11.12 3.15
CA THR A 237 5.70 -9.76 3.68
C THR A 237 5.87 -9.71 5.20
N TYR A 238 5.47 -10.75 5.92
CA TYR A 238 5.70 -10.89 7.35
C TYR A 238 7.19 -10.82 7.69
N ASP A 239 8.03 -11.62 7.03
CA ASP A 239 9.47 -11.65 7.28
C ASP A 239 10.11 -10.26 7.10
N HIS A 240 9.70 -9.53 6.05
CA HIS A 240 10.19 -8.16 5.82
C HIS A 240 9.79 -7.20 6.93
N VAL A 241 8.53 -7.25 7.34
CA VAL A 241 8.03 -6.34 8.37
C VAL A 241 8.63 -6.67 9.73
N ALA A 242 8.72 -7.94 10.09
CA ALA A 242 9.31 -8.39 11.35
C ALA A 242 10.78 -7.97 11.50
N GLU A 243 11.54 -7.94 10.39
CA GLU A 243 12.98 -7.61 10.39
C GLU A 243 13.24 -6.12 10.23
N LEU A 244 12.46 -5.41 9.38
CA LEU A 244 12.82 -4.08 8.88
C LEU A 244 11.96 -2.94 9.42
N VAL A 245 10.78 -3.23 9.99
CA VAL A 245 9.83 -2.21 10.45
C VAL A 245 9.94 -2.03 11.95
N ASN A 246 9.97 -0.79 12.40
CA ASN A 246 10.15 -0.48 13.80
C ASN A 246 8.93 -0.82 14.66
N GLU A 247 7.75 -0.53 14.16
CA GLU A 247 6.48 -0.81 14.83
C GLU A 247 5.33 -0.78 13.83
N VAL A 248 4.29 -1.55 14.09
CA VAL A 248 3.01 -1.49 13.37
C VAL A 248 1.94 -0.99 14.31
N LEU A 249 1.30 0.09 13.91
CA LEU A 249 0.32 0.83 14.67
C LEU A 249 -1.08 0.51 14.15
N VAL A 250 -2.00 0.20 15.04
CA VAL A 250 -3.41 0.00 14.68
C VAL A 250 -4.21 1.23 15.09
N VAL A 251 -4.97 1.79 14.15
CA VAL A 251 -5.81 2.98 14.37
C VAL A 251 -7.29 2.65 14.10
N PRO A 252 -8.24 3.26 14.81
CA PRO A 252 -9.66 3.13 14.45
C PRO A 252 -9.94 3.66 13.04
N ASP A 253 -10.90 3.07 12.34
CA ASP A 253 -11.33 3.50 11.00
C ASP A 253 -11.62 5.01 10.91
N ARG A 254 -12.26 5.57 11.94
CA ARG A 254 -12.55 7.03 12.02
C ARG A 254 -11.28 7.87 11.92
N GLU A 255 -10.15 7.38 12.45
CA GLU A 255 -8.89 8.10 12.42
C GLU A 255 -8.26 8.06 11.03
N ALA A 256 -8.39 6.95 10.30
CA ALA A 256 -7.97 6.87 8.90
C ALA A 256 -8.78 7.85 8.02
N VAL A 257 -10.10 7.94 8.24
CA VAL A 257 -10.97 8.91 7.55
C VAL A 257 -10.57 10.35 7.89
N ARG A 258 -10.35 10.66 9.18
CA ARG A 258 -9.88 11.98 9.62
C ARG A 258 -8.52 12.34 9.01
N GLY A 259 -7.61 11.35 8.90
CA GLY A 259 -6.33 11.54 8.23
C GLY A 259 -6.48 11.95 6.76
N SER A 260 -7.43 11.36 6.02
CA SER A 260 -7.73 11.77 4.64
C SER A 260 -8.28 13.20 4.58
N LEU A 261 -9.15 13.58 5.52
CA LEU A 261 -9.65 14.95 5.60
C LEU A 261 -8.53 15.95 5.94
N ALA A 262 -7.64 15.60 6.87
CA ALA A 262 -6.48 16.42 7.20
C ALA A 262 -5.52 16.59 6.00
N LEU A 263 -5.30 15.53 5.21
CA LEU A 263 -4.55 15.62 3.96
C LEU A 263 -5.22 16.55 2.95
N ALA A 264 -6.54 16.48 2.79
CA ALA A 264 -7.29 17.37 1.92
C ALA A 264 -7.23 18.83 2.41
N GLU A 265 -7.38 19.07 3.70
CA GLU A 265 -7.40 20.42 4.28
C GLU A 265 -6.02 21.06 4.31
N HIS A 266 -5.00 20.33 4.80
CA HIS A 266 -3.68 20.88 5.10
C HIS A 266 -2.61 20.62 4.03
N ALA A 267 -2.75 19.56 3.22
CA ALA A 267 -1.85 19.27 2.10
C ALA A 267 -2.48 19.52 0.72
N LYS A 268 -3.79 19.80 0.66
CA LYS A 268 -4.55 20.00 -0.59
C LYS A 268 -4.52 18.79 -1.52
N VAL A 269 -4.39 17.59 -0.95
CA VAL A 269 -4.45 16.33 -1.68
C VAL A 269 -5.61 15.48 -1.16
N TRP A 270 -6.36 14.87 -2.07
CA TRP A 270 -7.48 14.01 -1.71
C TRP A 270 -7.08 12.55 -1.84
N THR A 271 -7.10 11.79 -0.75
CA THR A 271 -6.79 10.38 -0.71
C THR A 271 -7.99 9.55 -0.25
N GLU A 272 -8.01 8.28 -0.62
CA GLU A 272 -8.87 7.31 0.05
C GLU A 272 -8.45 7.13 1.53
N PRO A 273 -9.32 6.62 2.43
CA PRO A 273 -8.99 6.44 3.84
C PRO A 273 -7.75 5.58 4.11
N GLY A 274 -7.44 4.62 3.22
CA GLY A 274 -6.20 3.85 3.28
C GLY A 274 -4.92 4.69 3.17
N GLY A 275 -4.96 5.78 2.40
CA GLY A 275 -3.88 6.77 2.35
C GLY A 275 -3.84 7.68 3.57
N GLY A 276 -5.00 7.93 4.20
CA GLY A 276 -5.14 8.75 5.41
C GLY A 276 -4.50 8.12 6.66
N GLY A 277 -4.41 6.80 6.72
CA GLY A 277 -3.79 6.08 7.83
C GLY A 277 -2.34 6.55 8.10
N GLY A 278 -1.54 6.75 7.06
CA GLY A 278 -0.18 7.30 7.17
C GLY A 278 -0.15 8.76 7.65
N GLY A 279 -1.17 9.57 7.31
CA GLY A 279 -1.31 10.95 7.77
C GLY A 279 -1.78 11.07 9.22
N ALA A 280 -2.33 10.01 9.79
CA ALA A 280 -2.88 10.01 11.14
C ALA A 280 -1.81 9.92 12.24
N ARG A 281 -0.54 9.70 11.91
CA ARG A 281 0.49 9.46 12.93
C ARG A 281 1.91 9.81 12.47
N ALA A 282 2.45 10.94 12.94
CA ALA A 282 3.87 11.26 12.80
C ALA A 282 4.58 11.18 14.16
N PRO A 283 5.80 10.57 14.27
CA PRO A 283 6.55 10.52 15.52
C PRO A 283 7.01 11.93 15.93
N ARG A 284 6.92 12.25 17.23
CA ARG A 284 7.53 13.47 17.78
C ARG A 284 9.04 13.25 17.89
N GLY A 285 9.80 14.21 17.40
CA GLY A 285 11.24 14.24 17.54
C GLY A 285 11.68 14.00 18.99
N GLY A 286 12.67 13.12 19.20
CA GLY A 286 13.11 12.67 20.50
C GLY A 286 13.64 13.78 21.40
N GLY A 287 12.90 14.00 22.50
CA GLY A 287 13.38 14.60 23.74
C GLY A 287 13.03 13.61 24.85
N GLY A 288 14.05 13.10 25.54
CA GLY A 288 13.91 12.03 26.51
C GLY A 288 12.90 12.29 27.62
N GLY A 289 12.13 11.28 27.96
CA GLY A 289 11.24 11.26 29.11
C GLY A 289 9.99 10.42 28.84
N GLY A 290 9.89 9.27 29.50
CA GLY A 290 8.84 8.29 29.34
C GLY A 290 7.42 8.83 29.43
N GLY A 291 6.58 8.28 28.62
CA GLY A 291 5.15 8.49 28.63
C GLY A 291 4.53 8.11 27.29
N ASP A 292 3.87 6.95 27.25
CA ASP A 292 3.05 6.46 26.17
C ASP A 292 1.95 7.48 25.82
N ALA A 293 2.22 8.37 24.86
CA ALA A 293 1.18 9.17 24.24
C ALA A 293 1.05 8.72 22.79
N PRO A 294 -0.07 8.10 22.39
CA PRO A 294 -0.28 7.69 21.02
C PRO A 294 -0.23 8.92 20.11
N LEU A 295 0.63 8.87 19.10
CA LEU A 295 0.80 9.88 18.07
C LEU A 295 -0.52 10.26 17.37
N ALA A 296 -1.51 9.38 17.35
CA ALA A 296 -2.87 9.67 16.91
C ALA A 296 -3.50 10.90 17.62
N ARG A 297 -3.17 11.16 18.87
CA ARG A 297 -3.62 12.36 19.62
C ARG A 297 -2.96 13.65 19.10
N ALA A 298 -1.79 13.58 18.55
CA ALA A 298 -1.07 14.78 18.09
C ALA A 298 -1.56 15.27 16.72
N VAL A 299 -2.05 14.36 15.85
CA VAL A 299 -2.48 14.70 14.49
C VAL A 299 -3.89 15.23 14.43
N LEU A 300 -4.77 14.83 15.36
CA LEU A 300 -6.21 15.10 15.25
C LEU A 300 -6.75 16.03 16.33
N GLY A 301 -5.87 16.65 17.14
CA GLY A 301 -6.25 17.83 17.97
C GLY A 301 -7.51 17.65 18.86
N GLY A 302 -7.81 16.44 19.31
CA GLY A 302 -8.93 16.18 20.20
C GLY A 302 -8.44 16.01 21.62
N ASP A 303 -8.37 17.08 22.38
CA ASP A 303 -8.38 17.03 23.85
C ASP A 303 -9.80 16.65 24.29
N PRO A 304 -10.03 15.45 24.85
CA PRO A 304 -11.35 15.03 25.32
C PRO A 304 -11.84 15.85 26.52
N THR A 305 -11.05 16.79 27.05
CA THR A 305 -11.43 17.67 28.17
C THR A 305 -12.07 18.98 27.73
N ARG A 306 -12.25 19.23 26.41
CA ARG A 306 -12.91 20.44 25.90
C ARG A 306 -14.35 20.25 25.43
N GLU A 307 -14.97 19.12 25.65
CA GLU A 307 -16.45 19.04 25.58
C GLU A 307 -17.06 19.40 26.93
N GLY A 308 -17.34 20.67 27.09
CA GLY A 308 -18.06 21.17 28.24
C GLY A 308 -17.73 22.59 28.63
N LYS A 309 -18.04 23.57 27.76
CA LYS A 309 -18.46 24.94 28.15
C LYS A 309 -18.71 25.76 26.87
N ALA A 310 -19.93 25.86 26.48
CA ALA A 310 -20.77 26.98 26.05
C ALA A 310 -21.91 26.46 25.19
#